data_5d40ae9fae749a38ca99414f6ad76f18
#
_entry.id   5d40ae9fae749a38ca99414f6ad76f18
#
_cell.length_a   1.000
_cell.length_b   1.000
_cell.length_c   1.000
_cell.angle_alpha   90.00
_cell.angle_beta   90.00
_cell.angle_gamma   90.00
#
_symmetry.space_group_name_H-M   'P 1'
#
loop_
_entity.id
_entity.type
_entity.pdbx_description
1 polymer ?
#
loop_
_entity_poly.entity_id
_entity_poly.type
_entity_poly.pdbx_seq_one_letter_code
_entity_poly.pdbx_strand_id
1 'polypeptide(L)'
;MSATIKHIDIKGVQIPVIFEEQKALPILNLQLVFQNSGYIQDKNKSGLVSLSSKLLNEGTNELGATKFAQKLEENAISLAASNGFETFVIELSNLKEQSKKGIELLTALLKSPNYTQDTLNKLKTMQTGSLKRKENDFDYVANNQLKSVLFKGTTLENSAAGTIESISKIELKDIENFISQTVCLENLIIVAGGDF
;
A
#
# COMPACT_ATOMS: atom_id res chain seq x y z
N MET A 1 -9.94 -4.69 -26.94
CA MET A 1 -10.55 -3.50 -26.32
C MET A 1 -9.43 -2.61 -25.83
N SER A 2 -9.60 -1.30 -25.85
CA SER A 2 -8.54 -0.38 -25.38
C SER A 2 -9.04 0.36 -24.15
N ALA A 3 -8.19 0.50 -23.14
CA ALA A 3 -8.48 1.31 -21.96
C ALA A 3 -8.81 2.76 -22.36
N THR A 4 -9.76 3.35 -21.68
CA THR A 4 -10.18 4.75 -21.87
C THR A 4 -9.66 5.59 -20.72
N ILE A 5 -9.16 6.79 -21.05
CA ILE A 5 -8.71 7.76 -20.04
C ILE A 5 -9.72 8.91 -19.99
N LYS A 6 -10.21 9.20 -18.80
CA LYS A 6 -11.05 10.38 -18.49
C LYS A 6 -10.43 11.14 -17.32
N HIS A 7 -10.88 12.36 -17.11
CA HIS A 7 -10.51 13.14 -15.93
C HIS A 7 -11.77 13.50 -15.17
N ILE A 8 -11.72 13.42 -13.85
CA ILE A 8 -12.77 13.87 -12.95
C ILE A 8 -12.23 15.00 -12.08
N ASP A 9 -13.03 16.01 -11.86
CA ASP A 9 -12.70 17.09 -10.94
C ASP A 9 -13.20 16.75 -9.52
N ILE A 10 -12.27 16.71 -8.57
CA ILE A 10 -12.61 16.56 -7.15
C ILE A 10 -11.93 17.70 -6.39
N LYS A 11 -12.73 18.63 -5.91
CA LYS A 11 -12.27 19.81 -5.15
C LYS A 11 -11.21 20.65 -5.90
N GLY A 12 -11.34 20.76 -7.22
CA GLY A 12 -10.42 21.51 -8.07
C GLY A 12 -9.18 20.73 -8.51
N VAL A 13 -9.04 19.45 -8.12
CA VAL A 13 -7.96 18.58 -8.58
C VAL A 13 -8.47 17.69 -9.73
N GLN A 14 -7.78 17.72 -10.87
CA GLN A 14 -8.07 16.87 -12.04
C GLN A 14 -7.44 15.49 -11.85
N ILE A 15 -8.27 14.49 -11.56
CA ILE A 15 -7.82 13.12 -11.29
C ILE A 15 -7.98 12.28 -12.55
N PRO A 16 -6.89 11.69 -13.08
CA PRO A 16 -6.98 10.74 -14.19
C PRO A 16 -7.72 9.47 -13.76
N VAL A 17 -8.66 9.03 -14.58
CA VAL A 17 -9.37 7.77 -14.42
C VAL A 17 -9.13 6.92 -15.67
N ILE A 18 -8.43 5.83 -15.50
CA ILE A 18 -8.15 4.84 -16.55
C ILE A 18 -9.14 3.70 -16.32
N PHE A 19 -9.98 3.40 -17.30
CA PHE A 19 -10.94 2.32 -17.13
C PHE A 19 -11.12 1.47 -18.39
N GLU A 20 -11.40 0.20 -18.16
CA GLU A 20 -11.73 -0.77 -19.20
C GLU A 20 -12.93 -1.62 -18.75
N GLU A 21 -14.03 -1.53 -19.49
CA GLU A 21 -15.22 -2.35 -19.24
C GLU A 21 -15.02 -3.76 -19.83
N GLN A 22 -15.16 -4.80 -18.99
CA GLN A 22 -15.06 -6.20 -19.38
C GLN A 22 -16.17 -7.02 -18.72
N LYS A 23 -17.16 -7.45 -19.52
CA LYS A 23 -18.38 -8.15 -19.06
C LYS A 23 -18.27 -9.68 -19.04
N ALA A 24 -17.11 -10.24 -19.37
CA ALA A 24 -16.95 -11.70 -19.43
C ALA A 24 -17.06 -12.36 -18.05
N LEU A 25 -16.64 -11.64 -16.99
CA LEU A 25 -16.75 -12.08 -15.60
C LEU A 25 -17.37 -10.95 -14.77
N PRO A 26 -18.25 -11.26 -13.80
CA PRO A 26 -18.88 -10.26 -12.94
C PRO A 26 -17.92 -9.81 -11.82
N ILE A 27 -16.75 -9.32 -12.19
CA ILE A 27 -15.69 -8.88 -11.26
C ILE A 27 -15.43 -7.40 -11.50
N LEU A 28 -15.25 -6.67 -10.41
CA LEU A 28 -14.77 -5.30 -10.38
C LEU A 28 -13.38 -5.26 -9.75
N ASN A 29 -12.44 -4.62 -10.45
CA ASN A 29 -11.14 -4.26 -9.91
C ASN A 29 -11.01 -2.74 -9.89
N LEU A 30 -10.67 -2.18 -8.73
CA LEU A 30 -10.42 -0.76 -8.52
C LEU A 30 -9.06 -0.59 -7.87
N GLN A 31 -8.20 0.21 -8.48
CA GLN A 31 -6.92 0.59 -7.89
C GLN A 31 -6.86 2.10 -7.69
N LEU A 32 -6.50 2.51 -6.49
CA LEU A 32 -6.10 3.87 -6.16
C LEU A 32 -4.58 3.90 -6.19
N VAL A 33 -4.02 4.45 -7.26
CA VAL A 33 -2.57 4.51 -7.50
C VAL A 33 -2.10 5.91 -7.14
N PHE A 34 -1.29 6.01 -6.09
CA PHE A 34 -0.66 7.27 -5.69
C PHE A 34 0.75 7.31 -6.26
N GLN A 35 1.02 8.29 -7.12
CA GLN A 35 2.34 8.54 -7.70
C GLN A 35 3.27 9.22 -6.67
N ASN A 36 4.58 9.13 -6.90
CA ASN A 36 5.60 9.74 -6.02
C ASN A 36 5.46 9.35 -4.54
N SER A 37 4.95 8.16 -4.27
CA SER A 37 4.64 7.66 -2.92
C SER A 37 5.16 6.26 -2.64
N GLY A 38 6.03 5.74 -3.50
CA GLY A 38 6.73 4.48 -3.29
C GLY A 38 7.94 4.61 -2.35
N TYR A 39 8.75 3.54 -2.24
CA TYR A 39 9.89 3.55 -1.32
C TYR A 39 11.01 4.52 -1.72
N ILE A 40 10.91 5.19 -2.87
CA ILE A 40 11.72 6.38 -3.17
C ILE A 40 11.54 7.48 -2.11
N GLN A 41 10.43 7.50 -1.39
CA GLN A 41 10.13 8.43 -0.32
C GLN A 41 10.68 8.02 1.05
N ASP A 42 11.30 6.86 1.17
CA ASP A 42 11.89 6.38 2.43
C ASP A 42 12.98 7.32 2.98
N LYS A 43 13.70 8.03 2.08
CA LYS A 43 14.77 8.97 2.45
C LYS A 43 15.72 8.33 3.48
N ASN A 44 15.76 8.92 4.69
CA ASN A 44 16.60 8.42 5.79
C ASN A 44 15.90 7.35 6.66
N LYS A 45 14.68 6.92 6.31
CA LYS A 45 13.86 5.97 7.07
C LYS A 45 13.53 4.74 6.21
N SER A 46 14.57 4.07 5.71
CA SER A 46 14.42 2.89 4.86
C SER A 46 13.44 1.88 5.48
N GLY A 47 12.43 1.46 4.71
CA GLY A 47 11.34 0.58 5.12
C GLY A 47 10.09 1.30 5.65
N LEU A 48 10.07 2.63 5.69
CA LEU A 48 8.91 3.42 6.13
C LEU A 48 7.68 3.12 5.27
N VAL A 49 7.82 3.21 3.95
CA VAL A 49 6.70 2.99 3.02
C VAL A 49 6.22 1.54 3.08
N SER A 50 7.12 0.58 3.22
CA SER A 50 6.78 -0.84 3.40
C SER A 50 6.01 -1.10 4.70
N LEU A 51 6.39 -0.47 5.81
CA LEU A 51 5.63 -0.57 7.06
C LEU A 51 4.28 0.15 6.95
N SER A 52 4.21 1.27 6.22
CA SER A 52 2.97 2.03 6.02
C SER A 52 1.92 1.20 5.25
N SER A 53 2.31 0.53 4.16
CA SER A 53 1.40 -0.35 3.43
C SER A 53 0.92 -1.53 4.28
N LYS A 54 1.82 -2.15 5.05
CA LYS A 54 1.48 -3.25 5.96
C LYS A 54 0.56 -2.81 7.08
N LEU A 55 0.80 -1.63 7.67
CA LEU A 55 -0.03 -1.11 8.75
C LEU A 55 -1.45 -0.78 8.24
N LEU A 56 -1.59 -0.27 7.02
CA LEU A 56 -2.89 -0.04 6.42
C LEU A 56 -3.67 -1.37 6.23
N ASN A 57 -2.98 -2.47 5.95
CA ASN A 57 -3.59 -3.81 5.83
C ASN A 57 -4.04 -4.42 7.16
N GLU A 58 -3.72 -3.81 8.30
CA GLU A 58 -4.19 -4.26 9.63
C GLU A 58 -5.62 -3.78 9.96
N GLY A 59 -6.37 -3.36 8.94
CA GLY A 59 -7.80 -3.05 9.03
C GLY A 59 -8.13 -1.69 9.64
N THR A 60 -9.32 -1.56 10.19
CA THR A 60 -9.83 -0.31 10.75
C THR A 60 -9.69 -0.26 12.27
N ASN A 61 -9.66 0.96 12.82
CA ASN A 61 -9.59 1.15 14.28
C ASN A 61 -10.78 0.52 15.03
N GLU A 62 -11.98 0.52 14.41
CA GLU A 62 -13.19 -0.07 15.00
C GLU A 62 -13.14 -1.60 15.02
N LEU A 63 -12.69 -2.23 13.94
CA LEU A 63 -12.77 -3.70 13.78
C LEU A 63 -11.46 -4.40 14.12
N GLY A 64 -10.34 -3.70 14.05
CA GLY A 64 -9.01 -4.32 14.10
C GLY A 64 -8.75 -5.22 12.90
N ALA A 65 -7.59 -5.88 12.88
CA ALA A 65 -7.16 -6.71 11.76
C ALA A 65 -8.08 -7.93 11.52
N THR A 66 -8.36 -8.70 12.59
CA THR A 66 -9.05 -9.99 12.45
C THR A 66 -10.49 -9.84 11.97
N LYS A 67 -11.29 -8.96 12.61
CA LYS A 67 -12.69 -8.78 12.22
C LYS A 67 -12.81 -8.08 10.87
N PHE A 68 -11.85 -7.21 10.52
CA PHE A 68 -11.84 -6.57 9.22
C PHE A 68 -11.56 -7.60 8.12
N ALA A 69 -10.54 -8.46 8.30
CA ALA A 69 -10.24 -9.57 7.38
C ALA A 69 -11.44 -10.53 7.24
N GLN A 70 -12.07 -10.91 8.35
CA GLN A 70 -13.27 -11.74 8.31
C GLN A 70 -14.39 -11.10 7.48
N LYS A 71 -14.66 -9.80 7.64
CA LYS A 71 -15.67 -9.09 6.82
C LYS A 71 -15.33 -9.06 5.34
N LEU A 72 -14.05 -8.97 4.98
CA LEU A 72 -13.61 -9.08 3.59
C LEU A 72 -13.88 -10.47 3.02
N GLU A 73 -13.47 -11.52 3.75
CA GLU A 73 -13.64 -12.92 3.34
C GLU A 73 -15.12 -13.32 3.22
N GLU A 74 -15.97 -12.96 4.18
CA GLU A 74 -17.42 -13.23 4.16
C GLU A 74 -18.12 -12.65 2.94
N ASN A 75 -17.58 -11.60 2.33
CA ASN A 75 -18.13 -10.95 1.15
C ASN A 75 -17.33 -11.22 -0.14
N ALA A 76 -16.36 -12.14 -0.12
CA ALA A 76 -15.46 -12.40 -1.24
C ALA A 76 -14.80 -11.11 -1.79
N ILE A 77 -14.38 -10.22 -0.89
CA ILE A 77 -13.70 -8.96 -1.20
C ILE A 77 -12.21 -9.10 -0.91
N SER A 78 -11.38 -8.72 -1.85
CA SER A 78 -9.95 -8.50 -1.64
C SER A 78 -9.68 -6.99 -1.56
N LEU A 79 -9.09 -6.55 -0.46
CA LEU A 79 -8.71 -5.15 -0.25
C LEU A 79 -7.33 -5.12 0.39
N ALA A 80 -6.35 -4.56 -0.32
CA ALA A 80 -4.97 -4.53 0.14
C ALA A 80 -4.24 -3.25 -0.30
N ALA A 81 -3.34 -2.77 0.55
CA ALA A 81 -2.35 -1.76 0.22
C ALA A 81 -1.01 -2.42 -0.09
N SER A 82 -0.33 -1.91 -1.10
CA SER A 82 1.00 -2.32 -1.52
C SER A 82 1.84 -1.12 -1.92
N ASN A 83 3.15 -1.30 -2.04
CA ASN A 83 4.04 -0.24 -2.50
C ASN A 83 5.07 -0.78 -3.49
N GLY A 84 5.30 0.02 -4.53
CA GLY A 84 6.41 -0.14 -5.48
C GLY A 84 7.54 0.86 -5.20
N PHE A 85 8.41 1.04 -6.20
CA PHE A 85 9.49 2.02 -6.10
C PHE A 85 8.95 3.46 -6.07
N GLU A 86 8.02 3.80 -6.97
CA GLU A 86 7.47 5.15 -7.13
C GLU A 86 6.00 5.28 -6.72
N THR A 87 5.32 4.16 -6.44
CA THR A 87 3.88 4.15 -6.22
C THR A 87 3.50 3.52 -4.89
N PHE A 88 2.41 4.03 -4.31
CA PHE A 88 1.63 3.39 -3.26
C PHE A 88 0.26 3.07 -3.85
N VAL A 89 -0.18 1.82 -3.73
CA VAL A 89 -1.40 1.34 -4.39
C VAL A 89 -2.34 0.75 -3.35
N ILE A 90 -3.60 1.13 -3.41
CA ILE A 90 -4.68 0.47 -2.67
C ILE A 90 -5.58 -0.19 -3.70
N GLU A 91 -5.68 -1.51 -3.63
CA GLU A 91 -6.41 -2.32 -4.59
C GLU A 91 -7.63 -2.95 -3.92
N LEU A 92 -8.78 -2.81 -4.57
CA LEU A 92 -10.05 -3.45 -4.23
C LEU A 92 -10.47 -4.35 -5.39
N SER A 93 -10.70 -5.62 -5.11
CA SER A 93 -11.25 -6.59 -6.07
C SER A 93 -12.42 -7.32 -5.44
N ASN A 94 -13.54 -7.41 -6.15
CA ASN A 94 -14.74 -8.04 -5.65
C ASN A 94 -15.69 -8.45 -6.79
N LEU A 95 -16.67 -9.30 -6.49
CA LEU A 95 -17.79 -9.55 -7.38
C LEU A 95 -18.62 -8.26 -7.56
N LYS A 96 -19.17 -8.05 -8.74
CA LYS A 96 -20.01 -6.88 -9.09
C LYS A 96 -21.11 -6.62 -8.05
N GLU A 97 -21.81 -7.63 -7.60
CA GLU A 97 -22.86 -7.54 -6.59
C GLU A 97 -22.36 -7.06 -5.22
N GLN A 98 -21.08 -7.25 -4.91
CA GLN A 98 -20.44 -6.83 -3.67
C GLN A 98 -19.76 -5.45 -3.77
N SER A 99 -19.84 -4.79 -4.93
CA SER A 99 -19.11 -3.53 -5.18
C SER A 99 -19.46 -2.43 -4.17
N LYS A 100 -20.75 -2.30 -3.81
CA LYS A 100 -21.17 -1.34 -2.79
C LYS A 100 -20.49 -1.63 -1.46
N LYS A 101 -20.47 -2.90 -1.03
CA LYS A 101 -19.84 -3.32 0.20
C LYS A 101 -18.33 -3.12 0.18
N GLY A 102 -17.68 -3.44 -0.95
CA GLY A 102 -16.26 -3.19 -1.17
C GLY A 102 -15.89 -1.73 -1.01
N ILE A 103 -16.63 -0.82 -1.63
CA ILE A 103 -16.42 0.64 -1.51
C ILE A 103 -16.68 1.13 -0.07
N GLU A 104 -17.68 0.59 0.63
CA GLU A 104 -17.91 0.91 2.04
C GLU A 104 -16.71 0.53 2.91
N LEU A 105 -16.16 -0.68 2.74
CA LEU A 105 -15.00 -1.16 3.49
C LEU A 105 -13.73 -0.39 3.14
N LEU A 106 -13.48 -0.09 1.86
CA LEU A 106 -12.40 0.78 1.43
C LEU A 106 -12.51 2.17 2.07
N THR A 107 -13.71 2.75 2.05
CA THR A 107 -13.96 4.06 2.67
C THR A 107 -13.71 4.04 4.17
N ALA A 108 -14.16 3.00 4.87
CA ALA A 108 -13.92 2.83 6.30
C ALA A 108 -12.43 2.71 6.60
N LEU A 109 -11.69 1.93 5.79
CA LEU A 109 -10.24 1.78 5.92
C LEU A 109 -9.51 3.11 5.78
N LEU A 110 -9.85 3.89 4.75
CA LEU A 110 -9.21 5.19 4.49
C LEU A 110 -9.55 6.25 5.54
N LYS A 111 -10.76 6.21 6.12
CA LYS A 111 -11.20 7.19 7.12
C LYS A 111 -10.66 6.92 8.52
N SER A 112 -10.51 5.65 8.88
CA SER A 112 -10.14 5.27 10.24
C SER A 112 -9.30 3.98 10.24
N PRO A 113 -8.08 4.02 9.69
CA PRO A 113 -7.18 2.87 9.71
C PRO A 113 -6.75 2.51 11.14
N ASN A 114 -6.38 1.25 11.34
CA ASN A 114 -5.93 0.73 12.65
C ASN A 114 -4.48 1.15 12.97
N TYR A 115 -4.23 2.44 13.07
CA TYR A 115 -2.91 3.00 13.38
C TYR A 115 -2.70 3.03 14.88
N THR A 116 -2.32 1.88 15.44
CA THR A 116 -2.00 1.76 16.86
C THR A 116 -0.53 1.40 17.07
N GLN A 117 0.02 1.83 18.21
CA GLN A 117 1.41 1.51 18.56
C GLN A 117 1.64 0.01 18.68
N ASP A 118 0.66 -0.74 19.21
CA ASP A 118 0.76 -2.20 19.38
C ASP A 118 0.81 -2.90 18.01
N THR A 119 -0.02 -2.47 17.07
CA THR A 119 -0.01 -3.01 15.69
C THR A 119 1.32 -2.70 15.01
N LEU A 120 1.83 -1.48 15.14
CA LEU A 120 3.15 -1.12 14.60
C LEU A 120 4.26 -1.97 15.22
N ASN A 121 4.27 -2.17 16.53
CA ASN A 121 5.27 -2.98 17.23
C ASN A 121 5.26 -4.44 16.75
N LYS A 122 4.07 -5.02 16.56
CA LYS A 122 3.89 -6.36 15.98
C LYS A 122 4.51 -6.43 14.58
N LEU A 123 4.20 -5.47 13.70
CA LEU A 123 4.72 -5.44 12.33
C LEU A 123 6.25 -5.24 12.30
N LYS A 124 6.80 -4.39 13.16
CA LYS A 124 8.25 -4.21 13.31
C LYS A 124 8.92 -5.52 13.73
N THR A 125 8.34 -6.25 14.68
CA THR A 125 8.85 -7.56 15.13
C THR A 125 8.85 -8.56 13.99
N MET A 126 7.76 -8.66 13.23
CA MET A 126 7.65 -9.54 12.06
C MET A 126 8.66 -9.16 10.97
N GLN A 127 8.79 -7.88 10.67
CA GLN A 127 9.71 -7.35 9.66
C GLN A 127 11.17 -7.64 10.05
N THR A 128 11.54 -7.36 11.30
CA THR A 128 12.88 -7.61 11.85
C THR A 128 13.20 -9.12 11.82
N GLY A 129 12.25 -9.96 12.20
CA GLY A 129 12.39 -11.42 12.12
C GLY A 129 12.60 -11.90 10.68
N SER A 130 11.90 -11.30 9.71
CA SER A 130 12.09 -11.59 8.29
C SER A 130 13.48 -11.17 7.80
N LEU A 131 13.93 -9.97 8.18
CA LEU A 131 15.28 -9.47 7.83
C LEU A 131 16.38 -10.37 8.39
N LYS A 132 16.28 -10.79 9.67
CA LYS A 132 17.23 -11.73 10.28
C LYS A 132 17.32 -13.06 9.54
N ARG A 133 16.19 -13.61 9.09
CA ARG A 133 16.22 -14.86 8.29
C ARG A 133 16.94 -14.67 6.96
N LYS A 134 16.79 -13.49 6.33
CA LYS A 134 17.44 -13.16 5.07
C LYS A 134 18.95 -12.93 5.18
N GLU A 135 19.50 -12.74 6.38
CA GLU A 135 20.97 -12.68 6.59
C GLU A 135 21.67 -13.99 6.22
N ASN A 136 20.95 -15.12 6.22
CA ASN A 136 21.45 -16.43 5.80
C ASN A 136 21.12 -16.75 4.31
N ASP A 137 20.51 -15.84 3.59
CA ASP A 137 20.22 -15.93 2.16
C ASP A 137 21.35 -15.23 1.39
N PHE A 138 22.27 -16.01 0.82
CA PHE A 138 23.44 -15.46 0.14
C PHE A 138 23.08 -14.59 -1.07
N ASP A 139 22.03 -14.94 -1.82
CA ASP A 139 21.58 -14.15 -2.97
C ASP A 139 21.03 -12.80 -2.50
N TYR A 140 20.25 -12.80 -1.44
CA TYR A 140 19.74 -11.55 -0.84
C TYR A 140 20.89 -10.67 -0.34
N VAL A 141 21.86 -11.24 0.38
CA VAL A 141 23.02 -10.50 0.91
C VAL A 141 23.85 -9.93 -0.23
N ALA A 142 24.18 -10.75 -1.25
CA ALA A 142 24.97 -10.31 -2.40
C ALA A 142 24.26 -9.19 -3.19
N ASN A 143 22.95 -9.33 -3.45
CA ASN A 143 22.19 -8.31 -4.15
C ASN A 143 22.11 -7.00 -3.35
N ASN A 144 21.92 -7.04 -2.03
CA ASN A 144 21.91 -5.84 -1.21
C ASN A 144 23.30 -5.17 -1.17
N GLN A 145 24.37 -5.96 -1.08
CA GLN A 145 25.73 -5.42 -1.12
C GLN A 145 26.01 -4.75 -2.48
N LEU A 146 25.61 -5.39 -3.57
CA LEU A 146 25.73 -4.81 -4.91
C LEU A 146 24.97 -3.47 -5.01
N LYS A 147 23.72 -3.42 -4.52
CA LYS A 147 22.92 -2.18 -4.49
C LYS A 147 23.58 -1.09 -3.67
N SER A 148 24.12 -1.41 -2.51
CA SER A 148 24.78 -0.44 -1.63
C SER A 148 26.02 0.19 -2.25
N VAL A 149 26.68 -0.50 -3.18
CA VAL A 149 27.82 0.04 -3.93
C VAL A 149 27.36 0.84 -5.14
N LEU A 150 26.46 0.25 -5.97
CA LEU A 150 26.04 0.87 -7.23
C LEU A 150 25.18 2.13 -7.03
N PHE A 151 24.32 2.15 -6.00
CA PHE A 151 23.36 3.21 -5.77
C PHE A 151 23.67 4.04 -4.53
N LYS A 152 24.92 4.04 -4.09
CA LYS A 152 25.38 4.76 -2.90
C LYS A 152 24.94 6.23 -2.92
N GLY A 153 24.34 6.68 -1.82
CA GLY A 153 23.82 8.04 -1.65
C GLY A 153 22.45 8.28 -2.27
N THR A 154 21.80 7.27 -2.81
CA THR A 154 20.43 7.33 -3.30
C THR A 154 19.50 6.46 -2.46
N THR A 155 18.17 6.63 -2.62
CA THR A 155 17.17 5.79 -1.94
C THR A 155 17.21 4.32 -2.39
N LEU A 156 17.79 4.02 -3.55
CA LEU A 156 17.99 2.65 -4.04
C LEU A 156 19.12 1.89 -3.34
N GLU A 157 19.98 2.58 -2.61
CA GLU A 157 21.06 1.98 -1.82
C GLU A 157 20.53 0.94 -0.82
N ASN A 158 19.38 1.24 -0.22
CA ASN A 158 18.77 0.39 0.79
C ASN A 158 17.66 -0.50 0.21
N SER A 159 17.42 -1.63 0.89
CA SER A 159 16.26 -2.47 0.59
C SER A 159 14.96 -1.74 0.91
N ALA A 160 13.92 -1.91 0.07
CA ALA A 160 12.56 -1.46 0.38
C ALA A 160 12.01 -2.03 1.70
N ALA A 161 12.53 -3.18 2.15
CA ALA A 161 12.21 -3.75 3.44
C ALA A 161 12.87 -3.03 4.63
N GLY A 162 13.80 -2.11 4.37
CA GLY A 162 14.61 -1.45 5.38
C GLY A 162 15.73 -2.33 5.93
N THR A 163 16.32 -1.84 7.00
CA THR A 163 17.30 -2.55 7.84
C THR A 163 16.73 -2.75 9.24
N ILE A 164 17.31 -3.65 10.04
CA ILE A 164 16.89 -3.84 11.44
C ILE A 164 16.97 -2.50 12.21
N GLU A 165 18.03 -1.74 11.97
CA GLU A 165 18.25 -0.46 12.61
C GLU A 165 17.19 0.59 12.16
N SER A 166 16.95 0.75 10.85
CA SER A 166 15.99 1.73 10.35
C SER A 166 14.55 1.40 10.81
N ILE A 167 14.15 0.12 10.76
CA ILE A 167 12.84 -0.34 11.22
C ILE A 167 12.62 -0.04 12.72
N SER A 168 13.66 -0.21 13.54
CA SER A 168 13.55 0.09 14.98
C SER A 168 13.20 1.55 15.25
N LYS A 169 13.70 2.48 14.44
CA LYS A 169 13.58 3.94 14.60
C LYS A 169 12.30 4.53 13.99
N ILE A 170 11.55 3.80 13.17
CA ILE A 170 10.29 4.28 12.58
C ILE A 170 9.24 4.37 13.68
N GLU A 171 8.61 5.52 13.80
CA GLU A 171 7.54 5.79 14.75
C GLU A 171 6.17 5.84 14.06
N LEU A 172 5.08 5.68 14.80
CA LEU A 172 3.72 5.77 14.26
C LEU A 172 3.48 7.10 13.55
N LYS A 173 3.98 8.20 14.13
CA LYS A 173 3.90 9.54 13.56
C LYS A 173 4.59 9.66 12.19
N ASP A 174 5.63 8.88 11.95
CA ASP A 174 6.29 8.88 10.63
C ASP A 174 5.38 8.30 9.56
N ILE A 175 4.67 7.23 9.90
CA ILE A 175 3.70 6.58 9.02
C ILE A 175 2.50 7.51 8.76
N GLU A 176 1.95 8.12 9.81
CA GLU A 176 0.86 9.08 9.70
C GLU A 176 1.24 10.26 8.81
N ASN A 177 2.43 10.83 9.02
CA ASN A 177 2.94 11.92 8.19
C ASN A 177 3.13 11.49 6.73
N PHE A 178 3.73 10.31 6.49
CA PHE A 178 3.91 9.78 5.14
C PHE A 178 2.56 9.63 4.44
N ILE A 179 1.60 8.95 5.06
CA ILE A 179 0.27 8.71 4.47
C ILE A 179 -0.45 10.04 4.20
N SER A 180 -0.44 10.98 5.13
CA SER A 180 -1.12 12.27 4.96
C SER A 180 -0.52 13.12 3.84
N GLN A 181 0.77 12.99 3.56
CA GLN A 181 1.46 13.75 2.52
C GLN A 181 1.36 13.09 1.14
N THR A 182 1.23 11.77 1.07
CA THR A 182 1.36 11.03 -0.19
C THR A 182 0.04 10.42 -0.67
N VAL A 183 -0.85 9.99 0.23
CA VAL A 183 -2.18 9.47 -0.10
C VAL A 183 -3.16 10.64 -0.19
N CYS A 184 -2.97 11.47 -1.21
CA CYS A 184 -3.73 12.70 -1.45
C CYS A 184 -4.24 12.75 -2.90
N LEU A 185 -5.18 13.65 -3.18
CA LEU A 185 -5.82 13.75 -4.51
C LEU A 185 -4.82 14.14 -5.60
N GLU A 186 -3.84 14.97 -5.28
CA GLU A 186 -2.83 15.47 -6.22
C GLU A 186 -1.94 14.37 -6.77
N ASN A 187 -1.78 13.27 -6.03
CA ASN A 187 -0.97 12.12 -6.43
C ASN A 187 -1.80 10.97 -7.01
N LEU A 188 -3.15 11.08 -6.99
CA LEU A 188 -4.05 9.97 -7.28
C LEU A 188 -4.26 9.77 -8.78
N ILE A 189 -4.13 8.52 -9.21
CA ILE A 189 -4.71 7.98 -10.45
C ILE A 189 -5.68 6.88 -10.05
N ILE A 190 -6.87 6.88 -10.62
CA ILE A 190 -7.85 5.81 -10.44
C ILE A 190 -7.76 4.86 -11.64
N VAL A 191 -7.61 3.58 -11.37
CA VAL A 191 -7.68 2.54 -12.40
C VAL A 191 -8.85 1.62 -12.07
N ALA A 192 -9.75 1.43 -13.02
CA ALA A 192 -10.92 0.56 -12.86
C ALA A 192 -11.03 -0.42 -14.03
N GLY A 193 -11.25 -1.67 -13.74
CA GLY A 193 -11.47 -2.70 -14.75
C GLY A 193 -12.55 -3.69 -14.32
N GLY A 194 -13.30 -4.22 -15.28
CA GLY A 194 -14.29 -5.24 -15.01
C GLY A 194 -15.71 -4.89 -15.46
N ASP A 195 -16.68 -5.54 -14.85
CA ASP A 195 -18.11 -5.33 -15.11
C ASP A 195 -18.70 -4.31 -14.12
N PHE A 196 -18.84 -3.06 -14.57
CA PHE A 196 -19.40 -1.94 -13.80
C PHE A 196 -20.48 -1.17 -14.56
#